data_5e3201160a2a134e866f403ee033941f
#
_entry.id   5e3201160a2a134e866f403ee033941f
#
_cell.length_a   1.000
_cell.length_b   1.000
_cell.length_c   1.000
_cell.angle_alpha   90.00
_cell.angle_beta   90.00
_cell.angle_gamma   90.00
#
_symmetry.space_group_name_H-M   'P 1'
#
loop_
_entity.id
_entity.type
_entity.pdbx_description
1 polymer ?
#
loop_
_entity_poly.entity_id
_entity_poly.type
_entity_poly.pdbx_seq_one_letter_code
_entity_poly.pdbx_strand_id
1 'polypeptide(L)'
;LLYAPFLFDDAEQADYIYDTYLTDLYRDLLAAQNLHLLTWYEIGFQSVYATTPIMVPADARGKRFRVSSSLNARLFAEAIGADIIPLGFGEIVSSLQTGLIEAGENSVSLYARTGIADEAPHFSLTLHAFGVSVIVADKKWWDALPAEDRAVLTDSFPPISESRRLSRAQDLSDLMDPSLEIVVHPLSDDQRNAWRVASIDVTEQLIEKLGGRARDIYALILKGKAEYQGNQVNPEL
;
A
#
# COMPACT_ATOMS: atom_id res chain seq x y z
N LEU A 1 -7.42 7.16 -1.62
CA LEU A 1 -8.37 6.09 -1.94
C LEU A 1 -7.65 4.79 -2.28
N LEU A 2 -6.59 4.81 -3.10
CA LEU A 2 -5.90 3.60 -3.60
C LEU A 2 -5.33 2.68 -2.50
N TYR A 3 -5.10 3.21 -1.32
CA TYR A 3 -4.71 2.47 -0.12
C TYR A 3 -5.91 2.05 0.75
N ALA A 4 -7.14 2.08 0.22
CA ALA A 4 -8.31 1.64 0.99
C ALA A 4 -8.16 0.15 1.36
N PRO A 5 -8.56 -0.25 2.58
CA PRO A 5 -8.43 -1.63 3.03
C PRO A 5 -9.16 -2.60 2.11
N PHE A 6 -8.46 -3.68 1.75
CA PHE A 6 -8.98 -4.77 0.91
C PHE A 6 -9.58 -4.31 -0.43
N LEU A 7 -9.08 -3.19 -0.95
CA LEU A 7 -9.49 -2.67 -2.26
C LEU A 7 -9.08 -3.60 -3.39
N PHE A 8 -7.90 -4.21 -3.31
CA PHE A 8 -7.40 -5.20 -4.26
C PHE A 8 -7.27 -6.56 -3.57
N ASP A 9 -7.56 -7.63 -4.30
CA ASP A 9 -7.54 -9.00 -3.78
C ASP A 9 -6.12 -9.60 -3.86
N ASP A 10 -5.40 -9.28 -4.94
CA ASP A 10 -4.03 -9.67 -5.22
C ASP A 10 -3.31 -8.58 -6.03
N ALA A 11 -2.00 -8.76 -6.24
CA ALA A 11 -1.16 -7.81 -6.93
C ALA A 11 -1.42 -7.79 -8.44
N GLU A 12 -1.76 -8.92 -9.03
CA GLU A 12 -2.06 -9.07 -10.46
C GLU A 12 -3.36 -8.35 -10.83
N GLN A 13 -4.38 -8.44 -9.97
CA GLN A 13 -5.61 -7.66 -10.11
C GLN A 13 -5.32 -6.17 -10.01
N ALA A 14 -4.49 -5.76 -9.04
CA ALA A 14 -4.08 -4.36 -8.91
C ALA A 14 -3.36 -3.88 -10.18
N ASP A 15 -2.39 -4.65 -10.70
CA ASP A 15 -1.67 -4.34 -11.93
C ASP A 15 -2.61 -4.10 -13.11
N TYR A 16 -3.55 -5.04 -13.32
CA TYR A 16 -4.54 -4.92 -14.40
C TYR A 16 -5.33 -3.62 -14.29
N ILE A 17 -5.80 -3.28 -13.08
CA ILE A 17 -6.62 -2.09 -12.84
C ILE A 17 -5.79 -0.82 -13.01
N TYR A 18 -4.56 -0.77 -12.50
CA TYR A 18 -3.66 0.37 -12.67
C TYR A 18 -3.35 0.60 -14.16
N ASP A 19 -3.01 -0.44 -14.88
CA ASP A 19 -2.56 -0.33 -16.28
C ASP A 19 -3.74 0.00 -17.21
N THR A 20 -4.93 -0.57 -16.94
CA THR A 20 -6.09 -0.41 -17.82
C THR A 20 -6.91 0.85 -17.53
N TYR A 21 -7.05 1.23 -16.24
CA TYR A 21 -8.02 2.24 -15.84
C TYR A 21 -7.43 3.46 -15.14
N LEU A 22 -6.33 3.28 -14.42
CA LEU A 22 -5.87 4.33 -13.51
C LEU A 22 -4.71 5.15 -14.05
N THR A 23 -3.81 4.59 -14.85
CA THR A 23 -2.59 5.28 -15.28
C THR A 23 -2.89 6.56 -16.05
N ASP A 24 -3.75 6.52 -17.07
CA ASP A 24 -4.08 7.71 -17.85
C ASP A 24 -4.88 8.72 -17.03
N LEU A 25 -5.82 8.24 -16.22
CA LEU A 25 -6.59 9.09 -15.31
C LEU A 25 -5.68 9.85 -14.33
N TYR A 26 -4.72 9.15 -13.72
CA TYR A 26 -3.79 9.79 -12.78
C TYR A 26 -2.78 10.70 -13.48
N ARG A 27 -2.39 10.40 -14.71
CA ARG A 27 -1.60 11.32 -15.53
C ARG A 27 -2.30 12.67 -15.70
N ASP A 28 -3.61 12.64 -16.00
CA ASP A 28 -4.40 13.86 -16.16
C ASP A 28 -4.59 14.61 -14.83
N LEU A 29 -4.88 13.88 -13.74
CA LEU A 29 -5.04 14.46 -12.41
C LEU A 29 -3.75 15.12 -11.90
N LEU A 30 -2.60 14.50 -12.12
CA LEU A 30 -1.30 15.02 -11.75
C LEU A 30 -0.92 16.22 -12.63
N ALA A 31 -1.21 16.16 -13.93
CA ALA A 31 -0.98 17.28 -14.86
C ALA A 31 -1.77 18.52 -14.46
N ALA A 32 -3.00 18.37 -13.96
CA ALA A 32 -3.80 19.47 -13.42
C ALA A 32 -3.19 20.12 -12.17
N GLN A 33 -2.29 19.40 -11.48
CA GLN A 33 -1.50 19.90 -10.33
C GLN A 33 -0.07 20.32 -10.71
N ASN A 34 0.19 20.55 -12.00
CA ASN A 34 1.52 20.86 -12.54
C ASN A 34 2.57 19.76 -12.30
N LEU A 35 2.14 18.49 -12.25
CA LEU A 35 3.02 17.33 -12.10
C LEU A 35 2.98 16.48 -13.37
N HIS A 36 4.14 16.01 -13.84
CA HIS A 36 4.28 15.04 -14.92
C HIS A 36 4.56 13.66 -14.31
N LEU A 37 3.71 12.67 -14.61
CA LEU A 37 3.91 11.29 -14.16
C LEU A 37 5.01 10.63 -15.01
N LEU A 38 6.11 10.28 -14.37
CA LEU A 38 7.20 9.51 -14.99
C LEU A 38 6.89 8.02 -14.96
N THR A 39 6.65 7.47 -13.79
CA THR A 39 6.30 6.06 -13.60
C THR A 39 5.59 5.80 -12.28
N TRP A 40 4.97 4.62 -12.16
CA TRP A 40 4.51 4.07 -10.90
C TRP A 40 5.66 3.32 -10.21
N TYR A 41 5.61 3.27 -8.89
CA TYR A 41 6.50 2.48 -8.07
C TYR A 41 5.69 1.65 -7.08
N GLU A 42 5.82 0.32 -7.13
CA GLU A 42 5.13 -0.58 -6.22
C GLU A 42 5.79 -0.56 -4.85
N ILE A 43 4.99 -0.29 -3.81
CA ILE A 43 5.38 -0.39 -2.40
C ILE A 43 5.04 -1.79 -1.85
N GLY A 44 4.08 -2.48 -2.48
CA GLY A 44 3.58 -3.78 -2.06
C GLY A 44 2.46 -3.72 -1.02
N PHE A 45 2.00 -4.89 -0.60
CA PHE A 45 0.94 -4.98 0.40
C PHE A 45 1.39 -4.53 1.77
N GLN A 46 0.55 -3.73 2.42
CA GLN A 46 0.71 -3.35 3.81
C GLN A 46 0.25 -4.50 4.72
N SER A 47 1.03 -4.74 5.74
CA SER A 47 0.76 -5.74 6.78
C SER A 47 1.07 -5.17 8.16
N VAL A 48 0.57 -5.80 9.20
CA VAL A 48 0.72 -5.32 10.58
C VAL A 48 2.00 -5.87 11.21
N TYR A 49 2.85 -4.98 11.70
CA TYR A 49 3.99 -5.33 12.56
C TYR A 49 3.68 -5.02 14.02
N ALA A 50 4.23 -5.79 14.95
CA ALA A 50 4.03 -5.55 16.37
C ALA A 50 5.13 -6.20 17.26
N THR A 51 5.23 -5.71 18.50
CA THR A 51 6.09 -6.30 19.54
C THR A 51 5.54 -7.63 20.08
N THR A 52 4.26 -7.92 19.87
CA THR A 52 3.57 -9.18 20.21
C THR A 52 2.64 -9.57 19.08
N PRO A 53 2.34 -10.88 18.89
CA PRO A 53 1.48 -11.30 17.77
C PRO A 53 0.12 -10.61 17.76
N ILE A 54 -0.30 -10.14 16.57
CA ILE A 54 -1.62 -9.57 16.30
C ILE A 54 -2.23 -10.33 15.13
N MET A 55 -3.05 -11.33 15.39
CA MET A 55 -3.60 -12.22 14.38
C MET A 55 -4.98 -11.79 13.87
N VAL A 56 -5.75 -11.16 14.73
CA VAL A 56 -7.11 -10.66 14.45
C VAL A 56 -7.27 -9.24 15.00
N PRO A 57 -8.24 -8.44 14.52
CA PRO A 57 -8.45 -7.06 14.99
C PRO A 57 -8.62 -6.94 16.52
N ALA A 58 -9.17 -7.98 17.16
CA ALA A 58 -9.32 -8.00 18.60
C ALA A 58 -7.99 -7.90 19.36
N ASP A 59 -6.90 -8.42 18.80
CA ASP A 59 -5.56 -8.39 19.39
C ASP A 59 -4.93 -6.97 19.30
N ALA A 60 -5.42 -6.15 18.36
CA ALA A 60 -4.96 -4.76 18.20
C ALA A 60 -5.67 -3.76 19.15
N ARG A 61 -6.77 -4.17 19.79
CA ARG A 61 -7.52 -3.27 20.65
C ARG A 61 -6.70 -2.74 21.81
N GLY A 62 -6.67 -1.41 21.94
CA GLY A 62 -5.91 -0.72 22.97
C GLY A 62 -4.39 -0.81 22.83
N LYS A 63 -3.88 -1.39 21.74
CA LYS A 63 -2.45 -1.31 21.39
C LYS A 63 -2.14 0.08 20.87
N ARG A 64 -1.05 0.67 21.34
CA ARG A 64 -0.52 1.93 20.81
C ARG A 64 0.00 1.68 19.38
N PHE A 65 -0.85 2.01 18.42
CA PHE A 65 -0.65 1.69 17.00
C PHE A 65 -0.19 2.94 16.26
N ARG A 66 1.00 2.87 15.68
CA ARG A 66 1.53 3.96 14.84
C ARG A 66 0.69 4.12 13.59
N VAL A 67 0.29 5.34 13.30
CA VAL A 67 -0.27 5.72 12.00
C VAL A 67 0.57 6.81 11.35
N SER A 68 0.65 6.80 10.02
CA SER A 68 1.17 7.92 9.26
C SER A 68 0.17 9.09 9.27
N SER A 69 0.53 10.21 8.65
CA SER A 69 -0.38 11.34 8.46
C SER A 69 -1.52 11.07 7.48
N SER A 70 -1.59 9.89 6.88
CA SER A 70 -2.60 9.55 5.88
C SER A 70 -3.95 9.23 6.51
N LEU A 71 -5.02 9.65 5.83
CA LEU A 71 -6.38 9.44 6.29
C LEU A 71 -6.76 7.96 6.34
N ASN A 72 -6.31 7.16 5.38
CA ASN A 72 -6.60 5.71 5.34
C ASN A 72 -5.97 4.96 6.51
N ALA A 73 -4.70 5.22 6.84
CA ALA A 73 -4.02 4.58 7.97
C ALA A 73 -4.76 4.88 9.28
N ARG A 74 -5.18 6.13 9.46
CA ARG A 74 -5.97 6.54 10.62
C ARG A 74 -7.31 5.82 10.70
N LEU A 75 -8.11 5.84 9.62
CA LEU A 75 -9.42 5.20 9.59
C LEU A 75 -9.33 3.68 9.77
N PHE A 76 -8.29 3.05 9.20
CA PHE A 76 -8.05 1.62 9.42
C PHE A 76 -7.75 1.32 10.89
N ALA A 77 -6.83 2.06 11.52
CA ALA A 77 -6.50 1.87 12.94
C ALA A 77 -7.69 2.14 13.89
N GLU A 78 -8.52 3.16 13.57
CA GLU A 78 -9.78 3.41 14.26
C GLU A 78 -10.74 2.22 14.14
N ALA A 79 -10.90 1.66 12.94
CA ALA A 79 -11.81 0.56 12.65
C ALA A 79 -11.44 -0.74 13.40
N ILE A 80 -10.17 -0.99 13.63
CA ILE A 80 -9.68 -2.16 14.37
C ILE A 80 -9.63 -1.93 15.90
N GLY A 81 -9.96 -0.71 16.36
CA GLY A 81 -10.02 -0.37 17.78
C GLY A 81 -8.65 -0.16 18.44
N ALA A 82 -7.62 0.18 17.67
CA ALA A 82 -6.30 0.47 18.19
C ALA A 82 -6.21 1.90 18.77
N ASP A 83 -5.29 2.11 19.72
CA ASP A 83 -4.96 3.44 20.24
C ASP A 83 -3.99 4.13 19.27
N ILE A 84 -4.47 5.17 18.59
CA ILE A 84 -3.77 5.81 17.48
C ILE A 84 -2.67 6.73 17.96
N ILE A 85 -1.44 6.50 17.51
CA ILE A 85 -0.28 7.37 17.75
C ILE A 85 0.24 7.88 16.41
N PRO A 86 -0.07 9.14 16.02
CA PRO A 86 0.45 9.73 14.80
C PRO A 86 1.94 10.02 14.92
N LEU A 87 2.76 9.42 14.03
CA LEU A 87 4.22 9.59 14.03
C LEU A 87 4.77 9.61 12.61
N GLY A 88 5.80 10.42 12.38
CA GLY A 88 6.62 10.38 11.18
C GLY A 88 7.33 9.03 11.02
N PHE A 89 7.71 8.69 9.79
CA PHE A 89 8.37 7.42 9.51
C PHE A 89 9.69 7.26 10.27
N GLY A 90 10.51 8.33 10.32
CA GLY A 90 11.80 8.31 11.02
C GLY A 90 11.72 8.17 12.55
N GLU A 91 10.53 8.28 13.13
CA GLU A 91 10.31 8.18 14.58
C GLU A 91 9.90 6.76 15.03
N ILE A 92 9.63 5.84 14.08
CA ILE A 92 9.06 4.52 14.37
C ILE A 92 9.99 3.71 15.28
N VAL A 93 11.24 3.53 14.89
CA VAL A 93 12.20 2.68 15.62
C VAL A 93 12.40 3.17 17.05
N SER A 94 12.71 4.47 17.24
CA SER A 94 12.87 5.04 18.58
C SER A 94 11.62 4.98 19.43
N SER A 95 10.43 5.06 18.79
CA SER A 95 9.15 4.96 19.49
C SER A 95 8.82 3.53 19.91
N LEU A 96 9.24 2.52 19.13
CA LEU A 96 9.19 1.11 19.53
C LEU A 96 10.13 0.84 20.72
N GLN A 97 11.37 1.31 20.64
CA GLN A 97 12.37 1.15 21.70
C GLN A 97 11.92 1.73 23.04
N THR A 98 11.26 2.87 23.02
CA THR A 98 10.76 3.52 24.24
C THR A 98 9.39 2.99 24.68
N GLY A 99 8.75 2.11 23.90
CA GLY A 99 7.40 1.63 24.16
C GLY A 99 6.32 2.70 23.96
N LEU A 100 6.62 3.80 23.25
CA LEU A 100 5.60 4.79 22.87
C LEU A 100 4.57 4.17 21.91
N ILE A 101 5.00 3.29 21.04
CA ILE A 101 4.16 2.45 20.19
C ILE A 101 4.50 0.97 20.40
N GLU A 102 3.54 0.11 20.08
CA GLU A 102 3.66 -1.35 20.16
C GLU A 102 3.43 -2.04 18.83
N ALA A 103 2.77 -1.34 17.89
CA ALA A 103 2.39 -1.87 16.59
C ALA A 103 2.26 -0.75 15.55
N GLY A 104 2.12 -1.17 14.30
CA GLY A 104 1.84 -0.32 13.15
C GLY A 104 1.64 -1.14 11.89
N GLU A 105 1.55 -0.46 10.76
CA GLU A 105 1.47 -1.09 9.44
C GLU A 105 2.64 -0.67 8.57
N ASN A 106 3.11 -1.57 7.72
CA ASN A 106 4.06 -1.25 6.67
C ASN A 106 4.10 -2.32 5.58
N SER A 107 4.74 -2.00 4.44
CA SER A 107 5.12 -3.00 3.46
C SER A 107 6.32 -3.83 3.96
N VAL A 108 6.52 -4.98 3.35
CA VAL A 108 7.60 -5.91 3.71
C VAL A 108 8.97 -5.22 3.66
N SER A 109 9.32 -4.61 2.53
CA SER A 109 10.63 -3.97 2.35
C SER A 109 10.90 -2.87 3.36
N LEU A 110 9.91 -2.00 3.64
CA LEU A 110 10.07 -0.92 4.61
C LEU A 110 10.17 -1.48 6.04
N TYR A 111 9.42 -2.52 6.37
CA TYR A 111 9.49 -3.18 7.66
C TYR A 111 10.85 -3.86 7.89
N ALA A 112 11.29 -4.65 6.90
CA ALA A 112 12.50 -5.47 7.03
C ALA A 112 13.80 -4.66 7.00
N ARG A 113 13.84 -3.54 6.25
CA ARG A 113 15.09 -2.85 5.93
C ARG A 113 15.36 -1.57 6.71
N THR A 114 14.45 -1.17 7.59
CA THR A 114 14.56 0.13 8.29
C THR A 114 14.71 0.00 9.82
N GLY A 115 15.02 -1.22 10.31
CA GLY A 115 15.20 -1.49 11.74
C GLY A 115 13.90 -1.66 12.52
N ILE A 116 12.74 -1.64 11.85
CA ILE A 116 11.44 -1.86 12.52
C ILE A 116 11.34 -3.31 12.98
N ALA A 117 11.82 -4.26 12.16
CA ALA A 117 11.81 -5.69 12.48
C ALA A 117 12.59 -6.04 13.75
N ASP A 118 13.69 -5.33 14.00
CA ASP A 118 14.54 -5.56 15.19
C ASP A 118 13.79 -5.26 16.49
N GLU A 119 12.88 -4.27 16.46
CA GLU A 119 12.13 -3.81 17.64
C GLU A 119 10.73 -4.41 17.73
N ALA A 120 10.14 -4.82 16.62
CA ALA A 120 8.81 -5.39 16.50
C ALA A 120 8.83 -6.61 15.57
N PRO A 121 9.35 -7.77 16.05
CA PRO A 121 9.67 -8.91 15.19
C PRO A 121 8.46 -9.65 14.63
N HIS A 122 7.26 -9.43 15.17
CA HIS A 122 6.05 -10.11 14.69
C HIS A 122 5.44 -9.37 13.51
N PHE A 123 5.35 -10.06 12.37
CA PHE A 123 4.77 -9.52 11.14
C PHE A 123 3.60 -10.37 10.67
N SER A 124 2.39 -9.86 10.86
CA SER A 124 1.15 -10.56 10.50
C SER A 124 0.73 -10.17 9.09
N LEU A 125 0.68 -11.14 8.18
CA LEU A 125 0.37 -10.95 6.77
C LEU A 125 -1.12 -10.63 6.55
N THR A 126 -1.55 -9.50 7.06
CA THR A 126 -2.92 -9.02 6.88
C THR A 126 -3.21 -8.66 5.43
N LEU A 127 -2.21 -8.20 4.69
CA LEU A 127 -2.27 -7.81 3.27
C LEU A 127 -3.48 -6.91 3.00
N HIS A 128 -3.70 -5.96 3.92
CA HIS A 128 -4.96 -5.21 3.98
C HIS A 128 -5.01 -4.00 3.06
N ALA A 129 -3.88 -3.48 2.56
CA ALA A 129 -3.87 -2.39 1.60
C ALA A 129 -2.72 -2.56 0.61
N PHE A 130 -2.97 -2.27 -0.67
CA PHE A 130 -1.93 -2.35 -1.71
C PHE A 130 -1.32 -0.98 -1.94
N GLY A 131 -0.05 -0.87 -1.67
CA GLY A 131 0.69 0.37 -1.74
C GLY A 131 1.35 0.60 -3.11
N VAL A 132 1.11 1.78 -3.67
CA VAL A 132 1.84 2.29 -4.82
C VAL A 132 2.22 3.74 -4.59
N SER A 133 3.35 4.13 -5.15
CA SER A 133 3.81 5.51 -5.24
C SER A 133 3.94 5.93 -6.70
N VAL A 134 4.09 7.21 -6.91
CA VAL A 134 4.36 7.80 -8.21
C VAL A 134 5.71 8.52 -8.17
N ILE A 135 6.46 8.42 -9.26
CA ILE A 135 7.62 9.27 -9.51
C ILE A 135 7.15 10.35 -10.47
N VAL A 136 7.28 11.60 -10.05
CA VAL A 136 6.80 12.75 -10.80
C VAL A 136 7.88 13.79 -10.96
N ALA A 137 7.75 14.61 -12.00
CA ALA A 137 8.54 15.81 -12.20
C ALA A 137 7.62 17.06 -12.18
N ASP A 138 8.16 18.23 -11.87
CA ASP A 138 7.44 19.48 -12.14
C ASP A 138 7.14 19.57 -13.64
N LYS A 139 5.87 19.78 -13.98
CA LYS A 139 5.43 19.73 -15.38
C LYS A 139 6.03 20.84 -16.23
N LYS A 140 6.20 22.05 -15.69
CA LYS A 140 6.79 23.16 -16.43
C LYS A 140 8.26 22.90 -16.72
N TRP A 141 8.98 22.35 -15.74
CA TRP A 141 10.36 21.94 -15.94
C TRP A 141 10.45 20.83 -16.99
N TRP A 142 9.61 19.81 -16.90
CA TRP A 142 9.56 18.68 -17.86
C TRP A 142 9.27 19.15 -19.29
N ASP A 143 8.28 20.03 -19.46
CA ASP A 143 7.88 20.55 -20.77
C ASP A 143 8.97 21.46 -21.40
N ALA A 144 9.82 22.07 -20.58
CA ALA A 144 10.94 22.90 -21.03
C ALA A 144 12.19 22.10 -21.44
N LEU A 145 12.27 20.82 -21.09
CA LEU A 145 13.39 19.96 -21.47
C LEU A 145 13.38 19.69 -22.99
N PRO A 146 14.56 19.58 -23.64
CA PRO A 146 14.70 19.01 -24.97
C PRO A 146 14.08 17.61 -25.07
N ALA A 147 13.57 17.25 -26.24
CA ALA A 147 12.95 15.93 -26.43
C ALA A 147 13.92 14.77 -26.17
N GLU A 148 15.20 14.94 -26.48
CA GLU A 148 16.26 13.98 -26.22
C GLU A 148 16.48 13.75 -24.72
N ASP A 149 16.47 14.80 -23.90
CA ASP A 149 16.64 14.70 -22.46
C ASP A 149 15.41 14.01 -21.81
N ARG A 150 14.19 14.34 -22.28
CA ARG A 150 12.98 13.64 -21.85
C ARG A 150 13.01 12.14 -22.18
N ALA A 151 13.51 11.78 -23.36
CA ALA A 151 13.66 10.38 -23.73
C ALA A 151 14.65 9.65 -22.80
N VAL A 152 15.82 10.24 -22.55
CA VAL A 152 16.83 9.68 -21.63
C VAL A 152 16.23 9.48 -20.23
N LEU A 153 15.51 10.45 -19.70
CA LEU A 153 14.87 10.34 -18.39
C LEU A 153 13.79 9.27 -18.36
N THR A 154 12.97 9.17 -19.40
CA THR A 154 11.92 8.13 -19.49
C THR A 154 12.55 6.75 -19.58
N ASP A 155 13.57 6.58 -20.41
CA ASP A 155 14.24 5.29 -20.64
C ASP A 155 15.15 4.87 -19.47
N SER A 156 15.41 5.78 -18.49
CA SER A 156 16.16 5.45 -17.29
C SER A 156 15.38 4.58 -16.30
N PHE A 157 14.05 4.53 -16.42
CA PHE A 157 13.22 3.66 -15.62
C PHE A 157 13.03 2.31 -16.32
N PRO A 158 13.13 1.19 -15.58
CA PRO A 158 12.78 -0.10 -16.15
C PRO A 158 11.28 -0.15 -16.51
N PRO A 159 10.88 -1.04 -17.43
CA PRO A 159 9.46 -1.31 -17.65
C PRO A 159 8.73 -1.60 -16.33
N ILE A 160 7.51 -1.08 -16.19
CA ILE A 160 6.76 -1.20 -14.94
C ILE A 160 6.57 -2.66 -14.50
N SER A 161 6.37 -3.59 -15.46
CA SER A 161 6.26 -5.03 -15.20
C SER A 161 7.53 -5.62 -14.60
N GLU A 162 8.69 -5.17 -15.05
CA GLU A 162 9.98 -5.60 -14.49
C GLU A 162 10.19 -5.02 -13.08
N SER A 163 9.89 -3.74 -12.90
CA SER A 163 9.95 -3.07 -11.60
C SER A 163 9.08 -3.80 -10.56
N ARG A 164 7.84 -4.13 -10.90
CA ARG A 164 6.91 -4.91 -10.05
C ARG A 164 7.47 -6.28 -9.72
N ARG A 165 7.96 -7.01 -10.71
CA ARG A 165 8.56 -8.34 -10.52
C ARG A 165 9.75 -8.29 -9.56
N LEU A 166 10.63 -7.29 -9.70
CA LEU A 166 11.79 -7.12 -8.83
C LEU A 166 11.38 -6.76 -7.40
N SER A 167 10.41 -5.85 -7.23
CA SER A 167 9.88 -5.48 -5.91
C SER A 167 9.30 -6.69 -5.18
N ARG A 168 8.45 -7.48 -5.83
CA ARG A 168 7.84 -8.67 -5.25
C ARG A 168 8.86 -9.77 -4.92
N ALA A 169 9.86 -9.98 -5.79
CA ALA A 169 10.95 -10.92 -5.51
C ALA A 169 11.79 -10.47 -4.30
N GLN A 170 11.97 -9.16 -4.13
CA GLN A 170 12.68 -8.61 -2.98
C GLN A 170 11.89 -8.78 -1.68
N ASP A 171 10.58 -8.52 -1.68
CA ASP A 171 9.73 -8.73 -0.52
C ASP A 171 9.77 -10.19 -0.04
N LEU A 172 9.70 -11.16 -0.97
CA LEU A 172 9.85 -12.58 -0.64
C LEU A 172 11.23 -12.90 -0.06
N SER A 173 12.30 -12.32 -0.62
CA SER A 173 13.65 -12.50 -0.12
C SER A 173 13.80 -11.94 1.31
N ASP A 174 13.23 -10.77 1.58
CA ASP A 174 13.30 -10.12 2.89
C ASP A 174 12.55 -10.93 3.96
N LEU A 175 11.36 -11.47 3.64
CA LEU A 175 10.61 -12.33 4.58
C LEU A 175 11.29 -13.66 4.87
N MET A 176 12.16 -14.13 3.99
CA MET A 176 12.88 -15.40 4.11
C MET A 176 14.32 -15.22 4.64
N ASP A 177 14.76 -14.00 4.87
CA ASP A 177 16.13 -13.72 5.35
C ASP A 177 16.27 -14.12 6.83
N PRO A 178 17.04 -15.17 7.16
CA PRO A 178 17.17 -15.62 8.53
C PRO A 178 17.95 -14.64 9.41
N SER A 179 18.64 -13.66 8.84
CA SER A 179 19.39 -12.65 9.60
C SER A 179 18.48 -11.58 10.22
N LEU A 180 17.23 -11.46 9.76
CA LEU A 180 16.30 -10.44 10.21
C LEU A 180 15.46 -10.86 11.42
N GLU A 181 15.56 -12.11 11.87
CA GLU A 181 14.82 -12.66 13.04
C GLU A 181 13.30 -12.37 13.00
N ILE A 182 12.72 -12.21 11.80
CA ILE A 182 11.29 -11.89 11.61
C ILE A 182 10.44 -13.12 11.90
N VAL A 183 9.41 -12.96 12.74
CA VAL A 183 8.38 -13.97 12.97
C VAL A 183 7.18 -13.67 12.09
N VAL A 184 7.15 -14.28 10.91
CA VAL A 184 6.07 -14.10 9.95
C VAL A 184 4.85 -14.92 10.39
N HIS A 185 3.68 -14.27 10.45
CA HIS A 185 2.40 -14.90 10.76
C HIS A 185 1.51 -14.91 9.51
N PRO A 186 1.44 -16.02 8.77
CA PRO A 186 0.40 -16.18 7.76
C PRO A 186 -0.97 -16.27 8.47
N LEU A 187 -1.94 -15.52 7.96
CA LEU A 187 -3.29 -15.54 8.50
C LEU A 187 -4.14 -16.59 7.78
N SER A 188 -4.99 -17.28 8.53
CA SER A 188 -6.05 -18.10 7.93
C SER A 188 -7.09 -17.22 7.23
N ASP A 189 -7.90 -17.81 6.36
CA ASP A 189 -8.99 -17.11 5.68
C ASP A 189 -9.96 -16.46 6.67
N ASP A 190 -10.30 -17.15 7.76
CA ASP A 190 -11.17 -16.59 8.82
C ASP A 190 -10.52 -15.40 9.52
N GLN A 191 -9.23 -15.49 9.84
CA GLN A 191 -8.49 -14.38 10.44
C GLN A 191 -8.43 -13.18 9.49
N ARG A 192 -8.07 -13.40 8.23
CA ARG A 192 -8.04 -12.33 7.21
C ARG A 192 -9.43 -11.73 6.98
N ASN A 193 -10.47 -12.57 6.97
CA ASN A 193 -11.84 -12.09 6.86
C ASN A 193 -12.27 -11.23 8.06
N ALA A 194 -11.82 -11.55 9.27
CA ALA A 194 -12.07 -10.71 10.44
C ALA A 194 -11.52 -9.27 10.27
N TRP A 195 -10.33 -9.11 9.65
CA TRP A 195 -9.77 -7.81 9.32
C TRP A 195 -10.60 -7.08 8.25
N ARG A 196 -11.05 -7.79 7.23
CA ARG A 196 -11.92 -7.25 6.18
C ARG A 196 -13.25 -6.73 6.76
N VAL A 197 -13.88 -7.53 7.61
CA VAL A 197 -15.13 -7.17 8.26
C VAL A 197 -14.95 -5.97 9.20
N ALA A 198 -13.89 -5.94 9.99
CA ALA A 198 -13.62 -4.81 10.90
C ALA A 198 -13.42 -3.48 10.16
N SER A 199 -12.86 -3.51 8.94
CA SER A 199 -12.56 -2.31 8.14
C SER A 199 -13.54 -2.05 7.00
N ILE A 200 -14.70 -2.72 6.97
CA ILE A 200 -15.63 -2.69 5.84
C ILE A 200 -16.13 -1.29 5.46
N ASP A 201 -16.32 -0.44 6.46
CA ASP A 201 -16.85 0.92 6.27
C ASP A 201 -15.75 1.94 5.92
N VAL A 202 -14.46 1.57 6.00
CA VAL A 202 -13.35 2.51 5.82
C VAL A 202 -13.33 3.08 4.41
N THR A 203 -13.59 2.26 3.39
CA THR A 203 -13.59 2.71 1.99
C THR A 203 -14.64 3.77 1.73
N GLU A 204 -15.87 3.59 2.24
CA GLU A 204 -16.93 4.58 2.06
C GLU A 204 -16.61 5.87 2.83
N GLN A 205 -16.10 5.77 4.06
CA GLN A 205 -15.64 6.92 4.82
C GLN A 205 -14.52 7.69 4.11
N LEU A 206 -13.59 6.98 3.44
CA LEU A 206 -12.55 7.60 2.63
C LEU A 206 -13.15 8.36 1.44
N ILE A 207 -14.10 7.77 0.72
CA ILE A 207 -14.77 8.38 -0.43
C ILE A 207 -15.48 9.67 0.01
N GLU A 208 -16.22 9.63 1.12
CA GLU A 208 -16.93 10.80 1.65
C GLU A 208 -15.98 11.92 2.06
N LYS A 209 -14.91 11.59 2.78
CA LYS A 209 -13.94 12.58 3.28
C LYS A 209 -13.05 13.16 2.20
N LEU A 210 -12.68 12.38 1.19
CA LEU A 210 -11.88 12.83 0.04
C LEU A 210 -12.72 13.68 -0.93
N GLY A 211 -13.98 13.34 -1.13
CA GLY A 211 -14.86 14.04 -2.06
C GLY A 211 -14.35 14.01 -3.50
N GLY A 212 -14.68 15.06 -4.26
CA GLY A 212 -14.20 15.22 -5.64
C GLY A 212 -14.50 14.00 -6.50
N ARG A 213 -13.46 13.45 -7.15
CA ARG A 213 -13.58 12.28 -8.04
C ARG A 213 -13.41 10.93 -7.34
N ALA A 214 -13.35 10.89 -6.00
CA ALA A 214 -13.08 9.65 -5.28
C ALA A 214 -14.10 8.54 -5.61
N ARG A 215 -15.39 8.89 -5.68
CA ARG A 215 -16.45 7.93 -6.03
C ARG A 215 -16.34 7.41 -7.46
N ASP A 216 -16.01 8.28 -8.42
CA ASP A 216 -15.82 7.88 -9.81
C ASP A 216 -14.62 6.94 -9.96
N ILE A 217 -13.53 7.24 -9.26
CA ILE A 217 -12.33 6.38 -9.25
C ILE A 217 -12.66 5.02 -8.63
N TYR A 218 -13.41 5.01 -7.53
CA TYR A 218 -13.85 3.75 -6.92
C TYR A 218 -14.73 2.92 -7.86
N ALA A 219 -15.66 3.56 -8.57
CA ALA A 219 -16.50 2.88 -9.56
C ALA A 219 -15.68 2.27 -10.72
N LEU A 220 -14.61 2.97 -11.18
CA LEU A 220 -13.68 2.44 -12.17
C LEU A 220 -12.92 1.22 -11.65
N ILE A 221 -12.48 1.25 -10.39
CA ILE A 221 -11.80 0.12 -9.75
C ILE A 221 -12.75 -1.09 -9.68
N LEU A 222 -14.00 -0.90 -9.25
CA LEU A 222 -14.98 -1.99 -9.19
C LEU A 222 -15.26 -2.58 -10.57
N LYS A 223 -15.37 -1.73 -11.61
CA LYS A 223 -15.49 -2.17 -13.00
C LYS A 223 -14.29 -3.03 -13.40
N GLY A 224 -13.07 -2.56 -13.14
CA GLY A 224 -11.84 -3.29 -13.44
C GLY A 224 -11.74 -4.63 -12.71
N LYS A 225 -12.17 -4.70 -11.45
CA LYS A 225 -12.24 -5.96 -10.70
C LYS A 225 -13.17 -6.96 -11.36
N ALA A 226 -14.37 -6.52 -11.75
CA ALA A 226 -15.35 -7.40 -12.40
C ALA A 226 -14.86 -7.93 -13.76
N GLU A 227 -14.19 -7.11 -14.56
CA GLU A 227 -13.60 -7.52 -15.83
C GLU A 227 -12.40 -8.46 -15.64
N TYR A 228 -11.51 -8.19 -14.68
CA TYR A 228 -10.40 -9.07 -14.35
C TYR A 228 -10.89 -10.46 -13.96
N GLN A 229 -11.92 -10.56 -13.10
CA GLN A 229 -12.52 -11.83 -12.70
C GLN A 229 -13.17 -12.55 -13.90
N GLY A 230 -13.86 -11.82 -14.77
CA GLY A 230 -14.45 -12.37 -16.00
C GLY A 230 -13.39 -12.98 -16.93
N ASN A 231 -12.23 -12.33 -17.08
CA ASN A 231 -11.13 -12.81 -17.90
C ASN A 231 -10.45 -14.06 -17.32
N GLN A 232 -10.45 -14.21 -15.99
CA GLN A 232 -9.91 -15.42 -15.32
C GLN A 232 -10.83 -16.65 -15.52
N VAL A 233 -12.14 -16.42 -15.65
CA VAL A 233 -13.12 -17.50 -15.86
C VAL A 233 -13.18 -17.93 -17.34
N ASN A 234 -12.86 -17.03 -18.30
CA ASN A 234 -12.86 -17.27 -19.74
C ASN A 234 -11.53 -16.80 -20.38
N PRO A 235 -10.43 -17.54 -20.23
CA PRO A 235 -9.12 -17.10 -20.77
C PRO A 235 -9.00 -17.19 -22.31
N GLU A 236 -10.05 -17.59 -23.04
CA GLU A 236 -10.04 -17.79 -24.52
C GLU A 236 -10.92 -16.78 -25.28
N LEU A 237 -11.32 -15.66 -24.69
CA LEU A 237 -11.97 -14.55 -25.41
C LEU A 237 -11.02 -13.36 -25.53
#